data_34699ec64c7fae811658a6ad694f13bf
#
_entry.id   34699ec64c7fae811658a6ad694f13bf
#
_cell.length_a   1.000
_cell.length_b   1.000
_cell.length_c   1.000
_cell.angle_alpha   90.00
_cell.angle_beta   90.00
_cell.angle_gamma   90.00
#
_symmetry.space_group_name_H-M   'P 1'
#
loop_
_entity.id
_entity.type
_entity.pdbx_description
1 polymer ?
#
loop_
_entity_poly.entity_id
_entity_poly.type
_entity_poly.pdbx_seq_one_letter_code
_entity_poly.pdbx_strand_id
1 'polypeptide(L)'
;MSHELKTGGDRGYKRIATEEAFATREQIDAYLRMVRDGTADKGMVSLWGFYATSPSERATQIIDRLLDLGEQRIRHMDETGIDVAVLALTAPGVQPLLDVAEAKGIAQRSNDHLAEHVARYPDRYVGMTAVAPQDPEWSAAEIRRCGRDLGFKGVQIASHTQGEYLDDPKFDPIFRALVDMGQPLYIHPSTPPDSMIAPMLEAGLDGAIFGFGGETGMHLLRLITKGIFDRYPDLTICVGHMGEALPFWLYRIDFMHQAGIRAQRHDFLKPLKKTIHDYLRENVMITTSGMAWEPAIKFTMEVLGDERVMYAMDYPYQYIPDEVRTHDNLSITDAAKRKLMQTNAERVFNL
;
A
#
# COMPACT_ATOMS: atom_id res chain seq x y z
N MET A 1 -32.02 1.39 -12.79
CA MET A 1 -31.41 2.61 -13.36
C MET A 1 -30.05 2.77 -12.68
N SER A 2 -28.97 2.52 -13.39
CA SER A 2 -27.62 2.79 -12.89
C SER A 2 -27.48 4.32 -12.87
N HIS A 3 -27.51 4.92 -11.69
CA HIS A 3 -27.12 6.31 -11.57
C HIS A 3 -25.61 6.38 -11.84
N GLU A 4 -25.20 7.06 -12.90
CA GLU A 4 -23.80 7.41 -13.12
C GLU A 4 -23.24 8.08 -11.86
N LEU A 5 -22.05 7.65 -11.44
CA LEU A 5 -21.36 8.30 -10.35
C LEU A 5 -20.86 9.66 -10.83
N LYS A 6 -21.20 10.69 -10.07
CA LYS A 6 -20.83 12.06 -10.43
C LYS A 6 -19.31 12.25 -10.35
N THR A 7 -18.76 13.05 -11.24
CA THR A 7 -17.35 13.50 -11.19
C THR A 7 -17.16 14.69 -10.24
N GLY A 8 -15.91 15.10 -9.97
CA GLY A 8 -15.55 16.08 -8.95
C GLY A 8 -16.35 17.38 -8.95
N GLY A 9 -16.64 17.96 -10.12
CA GLY A 9 -17.40 19.21 -10.24
C GLY A 9 -18.84 19.14 -9.73
N ASP A 10 -19.46 17.96 -9.81
CA ASP A 10 -20.87 17.78 -9.48
C ASP A 10 -21.11 17.43 -8.00
N ARG A 11 -20.08 17.03 -7.25
CA ARG A 11 -20.21 16.64 -5.84
C ARG A 11 -19.43 17.51 -4.86
N GLY A 12 -18.70 18.52 -5.37
CA GLY A 12 -17.97 19.49 -4.55
C GLY A 12 -16.61 19.00 -3.99
N TYR A 13 -16.16 17.81 -4.37
CA TYR A 13 -14.81 17.26 -4.07
C TYR A 13 -14.35 16.32 -5.19
N LYS A 14 -13.04 16.18 -5.35
CA LYS A 14 -12.43 15.13 -6.16
C LYS A 14 -12.41 13.81 -5.39
N ARG A 15 -12.50 12.71 -6.13
CA ARG A 15 -12.24 11.37 -5.57
C ARG A 15 -10.86 10.92 -6.01
N ILE A 16 -9.92 10.94 -5.06
CA ILE A 16 -8.53 10.54 -5.26
C ILE A 16 -8.36 9.17 -4.63
N ALA A 17 -8.20 8.14 -5.46
CA ALA A 17 -7.98 6.77 -5.02
C ALA A 17 -6.48 6.53 -4.83
N THR A 18 -6.07 6.09 -3.63
CA THR A 18 -4.67 6.14 -3.19
C THR A 18 -3.97 4.79 -3.11
N GLU A 19 -4.62 3.71 -3.56
CA GLU A 19 -4.04 2.36 -3.61
C GLU A 19 -4.57 1.63 -4.85
N GLU A 20 -3.98 1.99 -6.02
CA GLU A 20 -4.42 1.48 -7.30
C GLU A 20 -3.26 0.79 -8.00
N ALA A 21 -3.40 -0.52 -8.25
CA ALA A 21 -2.30 -1.32 -8.75
C ALA A 21 -2.18 -1.32 -10.29
N PHE A 22 -0.97 -1.41 -10.78
CA PHE A 22 -0.64 -1.77 -12.17
C PHE A 22 0.46 -2.82 -12.20
N ALA A 23 0.64 -3.48 -13.34
CA ALA A 23 1.76 -4.39 -13.59
C ALA A 23 2.39 -4.11 -14.95
N THR A 24 3.63 -4.54 -15.11
CA THR A 24 4.24 -4.67 -16.42
C THR A 24 4.26 -6.14 -16.87
N ARG A 25 4.26 -6.39 -18.18
CA ARG A 25 4.37 -7.75 -18.70
C ARG A 25 5.64 -8.42 -18.20
N GLU A 26 6.74 -7.68 -18.15
CA GLU A 26 8.03 -8.18 -17.69
C GLU A 26 7.99 -8.65 -16.23
N GLN A 27 7.33 -7.90 -15.34
CA GLN A 27 7.14 -8.29 -13.95
C GLN A 27 6.34 -9.59 -13.84
N ILE A 28 5.20 -9.69 -14.55
CA ILE A 28 4.37 -10.90 -14.53
C ILE A 28 5.15 -12.10 -15.08
N ASP A 29 5.86 -11.94 -16.19
CA ASP A 29 6.67 -13.02 -16.78
C ASP A 29 7.77 -13.48 -15.81
N ALA A 30 8.37 -12.57 -15.04
CA ALA A 30 9.32 -12.92 -13.98
C ALA A 30 8.67 -13.76 -12.88
N TYR A 31 7.47 -13.40 -12.41
CA TYR A 31 6.72 -14.18 -11.42
C TYR A 31 6.37 -15.58 -11.91
N LEU A 32 5.84 -15.68 -13.13
CA LEU A 32 5.49 -16.97 -13.75
C LEU A 32 6.72 -17.86 -13.95
N ARG A 33 7.86 -17.26 -14.27
CA ARG A 33 9.14 -17.96 -14.37
C ARG A 33 9.57 -18.50 -12.98
N MET A 34 9.51 -17.69 -11.93
CA MET A 34 9.87 -18.13 -10.57
C MET A 34 9.00 -19.30 -10.10
N VAL A 35 7.69 -19.24 -10.34
CA VAL A 35 6.76 -20.33 -10.01
C VAL A 35 7.11 -21.60 -10.79
N ARG A 36 7.32 -21.49 -12.11
CA ARG A 36 7.66 -22.63 -12.98
C ARG A 36 9.00 -23.27 -12.60
N ASP A 37 10.00 -22.46 -12.29
CA ASP A 37 11.36 -22.90 -12.04
C ASP A 37 11.58 -23.30 -10.57
N GLY A 38 10.53 -23.19 -9.72
CA GLY A 38 10.55 -23.61 -8.31
C GLY A 38 11.43 -22.73 -7.41
N THR A 39 11.66 -21.46 -7.81
CA THR A 39 12.44 -20.48 -7.04
C THR A 39 11.56 -19.50 -6.24
N ALA A 40 10.23 -19.55 -6.44
CA ALA A 40 9.25 -18.78 -5.70
C ALA A 40 9.08 -19.33 -4.28
N ASP A 41 8.90 -18.44 -3.29
CA ASP A 41 8.48 -18.82 -1.95
C ASP A 41 7.03 -19.37 -1.94
N LYS A 42 6.60 -19.91 -0.81
CA LYS A 42 5.27 -20.54 -0.70
C LYS A 42 4.12 -19.55 -0.94
N GLY A 43 4.29 -18.31 -0.51
CA GLY A 43 3.29 -17.26 -0.72
C GLY A 43 3.16 -16.88 -2.19
N MET A 44 4.27 -16.73 -2.89
CA MET A 44 4.30 -16.50 -4.33
C MET A 44 3.67 -17.66 -5.10
N VAL A 45 3.97 -18.91 -4.70
CA VAL A 45 3.34 -20.09 -5.31
C VAL A 45 1.83 -20.08 -5.09
N SER A 46 1.38 -19.78 -3.89
CA SER A 46 -0.06 -19.71 -3.58
C SER A 46 -0.76 -18.63 -4.40
N LEU A 47 -0.25 -17.40 -4.42
CA LEU A 47 -0.91 -16.26 -5.05
C LEU A 47 -0.70 -16.26 -6.58
N TRP A 48 0.56 -16.21 -7.02
CA TRP A 48 0.86 -16.06 -8.44
C TRP A 48 0.79 -17.38 -9.22
N GLY A 49 0.99 -18.52 -8.54
CA GLY A 49 0.68 -19.82 -9.10
C GLY A 49 -0.82 -19.98 -9.40
N PHE A 50 -1.68 -19.42 -8.55
CA PHE A 50 -3.13 -19.34 -8.85
C PHE A 50 -3.39 -18.52 -10.12
N TYR A 51 -2.86 -17.30 -10.23
CA TYR A 51 -3.05 -16.48 -11.44
C TYR A 51 -2.46 -17.12 -12.70
N ALA A 52 -1.38 -17.89 -12.57
CA ALA A 52 -0.74 -18.60 -13.69
C ALA A 52 -1.59 -19.75 -14.26
N THR A 53 -2.39 -20.42 -13.42
CA THR A 53 -3.05 -21.69 -13.75
C THR A 53 -4.56 -21.64 -13.67
N SER A 54 -5.14 -20.60 -13.08
CA SER A 54 -6.58 -20.49 -12.86
C SER A 54 -7.32 -20.30 -14.18
N PRO A 55 -8.35 -21.12 -14.48
CA PRO A 55 -9.26 -20.91 -15.60
C PRO A 55 -10.32 -19.84 -15.29
N SER A 56 -10.23 -19.18 -14.14
CA SER A 56 -11.21 -18.20 -13.68
C SER A 56 -11.18 -16.94 -14.56
N GLU A 57 -12.34 -16.56 -15.09
CA GLU A 57 -12.52 -15.30 -15.80
C GLU A 57 -12.07 -14.09 -14.95
N ARG A 58 -12.35 -14.13 -13.64
CA ARG A 58 -11.89 -13.10 -12.70
C ARG A 58 -10.37 -12.97 -12.68
N ALA A 59 -9.63 -14.08 -12.65
CA ALA A 59 -8.17 -14.05 -12.65
C ALA A 59 -7.63 -13.42 -13.93
N THR A 60 -8.17 -13.81 -15.09
CA THR A 60 -7.80 -13.22 -16.39
C THR A 60 -8.09 -11.73 -16.41
N GLN A 61 -9.29 -11.31 -15.99
CA GLN A 61 -9.67 -9.90 -15.93
C GLN A 61 -8.77 -9.06 -15.01
N ILE A 62 -8.31 -9.61 -13.88
CA ILE A 62 -7.38 -8.91 -13.00
C ILE A 62 -6.04 -8.68 -13.71
N ILE A 63 -5.48 -9.70 -14.36
CA ILE A 63 -4.22 -9.57 -15.10
C ILE A 63 -4.36 -8.54 -16.24
N ASP A 64 -5.43 -8.61 -17.03
CA ASP A 64 -5.68 -7.68 -18.13
C ASP A 64 -5.80 -6.23 -17.63
N ARG A 65 -6.50 -6.03 -16.51
CA ARG A 65 -6.65 -4.71 -15.88
C ARG A 65 -5.37 -4.18 -15.25
N LEU A 66 -4.52 -5.05 -14.70
CA LEU A 66 -3.20 -4.66 -14.17
C LEU A 66 -2.30 -4.12 -15.28
N LEU A 67 -2.36 -4.73 -16.45
CA LEU A 67 -1.53 -4.38 -17.61
C LEU A 67 -2.04 -3.16 -18.37
N ASP A 68 -3.30 -2.76 -18.17
CA ASP A 68 -3.88 -1.61 -18.86
C ASP A 68 -3.75 -0.33 -18.02
N LEU A 69 -2.96 0.60 -18.51
CA LEU A 69 -2.88 1.98 -18.04
C LEU A 69 -3.47 2.97 -19.08
N GLY A 70 -4.18 2.44 -20.07
CA GLY A 70 -4.78 3.19 -21.17
C GLY A 70 -6.26 3.43 -21.02
N GLU A 71 -6.97 3.22 -22.13
CA GLU A 71 -8.40 3.58 -22.27
C GLU A 71 -9.32 2.77 -21.36
N GLN A 72 -9.02 1.49 -21.09
CA GLN A 72 -9.86 0.68 -20.23
C GLN A 72 -9.79 1.19 -18.78
N ARG A 73 -8.58 1.49 -18.27
CA ARG A 73 -8.41 2.06 -16.93
C ARG A 73 -9.14 3.38 -16.78
N ILE A 74 -9.02 4.28 -17.78
CA ILE A 74 -9.73 5.56 -17.77
C ILE A 74 -11.24 5.37 -17.76
N ARG A 75 -11.80 4.45 -18.60
CA ARG A 75 -13.23 4.13 -18.55
C ARG A 75 -13.67 3.63 -17.18
N HIS A 76 -12.92 2.72 -16.55
CA HIS A 76 -13.25 2.21 -15.22
C HIS A 76 -13.20 3.32 -14.15
N MET A 77 -12.28 4.28 -14.26
CA MET A 77 -12.24 5.45 -13.39
C MET A 77 -13.48 6.33 -13.62
N ASP A 78 -13.88 6.55 -14.87
CA ASP A 78 -15.07 7.34 -15.20
C ASP A 78 -16.36 6.66 -14.68
N GLU A 79 -16.49 5.34 -14.88
CA GLU A 79 -17.60 4.53 -14.36
C GLU A 79 -17.73 4.58 -12.83
N THR A 80 -16.63 4.71 -12.13
CA THR A 80 -16.57 4.80 -10.66
C THR A 80 -16.49 6.25 -10.15
N GLY A 81 -16.41 7.22 -11.07
CA GLY A 81 -16.26 8.64 -10.74
C GLY A 81 -14.95 8.93 -9.99
N ILE A 82 -13.89 8.12 -10.18
CA ILE A 82 -12.56 8.40 -9.68
C ILE A 82 -11.92 9.46 -10.56
N ASP A 83 -11.57 10.59 -9.98
CA ASP A 83 -10.95 11.70 -10.71
C ASP A 83 -9.44 11.46 -10.87
N VAL A 84 -8.78 10.98 -9.82
CA VAL A 84 -7.32 10.74 -9.81
C VAL A 84 -7.03 9.38 -9.16
N ALA A 85 -6.14 8.60 -9.78
CA ALA A 85 -5.60 7.35 -9.24
C ALA A 85 -4.11 7.51 -8.91
N VAL A 86 -3.73 7.18 -7.68
CA VAL A 86 -2.33 7.05 -7.26
C VAL A 86 -1.91 5.62 -7.53
N LEU A 87 -1.03 5.46 -8.52
CA LEU A 87 -0.68 4.17 -9.12
C LEU A 87 0.63 3.63 -8.55
N ALA A 88 0.60 2.35 -8.19
CA ALA A 88 1.77 1.61 -7.72
C ALA A 88 1.95 0.27 -8.41
N LEU A 89 3.19 -0.19 -8.53
CA LEU A 89 3.49 -1.51 -9.07
C LEU A 89 2.89 -2.59 -8.18
N THR A 90 2.10 -3.50 -8.75
CA THR A 90 1.36 -4.52 -7.98
C THR A 90 2.27 -5.34 -7.07
N ALA A 91 1.78 -5.67 -5.87
CA ALA A 91 2.49 -6.51 -4.91
C ALA A 91 2.73 -7.93 -5.48
N PRO A 92 3.84 -8.54 -5.10
CA PRO A 92 4.89 -8.08 -4.20
C PRO A 92 6.02 -7.25 -4.86
N GLY A 93 5.76 -6.53 -5.94
CA GLY A 93 6.76 -5.70 -6.62
C GLY A 93 7.91 -6.52 -7.21
N VAL A 94 9.14 -6.07 -7.03
CA VAL A 94 10.33 -6.82 -7.44
C VAL A 94 11.02 -7.53 -6.26
N GLN A 95 10.43 -7.45 -5.07
CA GLN A 95 11.01 -7.93 -3.82
C GLN A 95 11.24 -9.44 -3.78
N PRO A 96 10.43 -10.32 -4.44
CA PRO A 96 10.69 -11.74 -4.47
C PRO A 96 11.88 -12.14 -5.34
N LEU A 97 12.31 -11.31 -6.29
CA LEU A 97 13.37 -11.64 -7.24
C LEU A 97 14.71 -11.82 -6.54
N LEU A 98 15.32 -12.99 -6.73
CA LEU A 98 16.58 -13.35 -6.07
C LEU A 98 17.79 -12.66 -6.72
N ASP A 99 17.72 -12.41 -8.03
CA ASP A 99 18.76 -11.64 -8.73
C ASP A 99 18.49 -10.14 -8.53
N VAL A 100 19.36 -9.50 -7.77
CA VAL A 100 19.27 -8.07 -7.43
C VAL A 100 19.38 -7.18 -8.68
N ALA A 101 20.19 -7.57 -9.66
CA ALA A 101 20.33 -6.78 -10.89
C ALA A 101 19.05 -6.85 -11.73
N GLU A 102 18.41 -8.01 -11.81
CA GLU A 102 17.10 -8.17 -12.45
C GLU A 102 16.04 -7.37 -11.71
N ALA A 103 15.97 -7.47 -10.38
CA ALA A 103 15.01 -6.71 -9.56
C ALA A 103 15.11 -5.20 -9.80
N LYS A 104 16.32 -4.66 -9.77
CA LYS A 104 16.59 -3.24 -10.07
C LYS A 104 16.17 -2.86 -11.49
N GLY A 105 16.52 -3.70 -12.47
CA GLY A 105 16.18 -3.45 -13.88
C GLY A 105 14.66 -3.41 -14.10
N ILE A 106 13.91 -4.37 -13.55
CA ILE A 106 12.45 -4.40 -13.68
C ILE A 106 11.80 -3.21 -12.95
N ALA A 107 12.26 -2.88 -11.73
CA ALA A 107 11.74 -1.73 -10.99
C ALA A 107 11.91 -0.44 -11.79
N GLN A 108 13.11 -0.18 -12.30
CA GLN A 108 13.39 1.03 -13.08
C GLN A 108 12.53 1.12 -14.35
N ARG A 109 12.47 0.04 -15.14
CA ARG A 109 11.63 0.03 -16.36
C ARG A 109 10.14 0.16 -16.04
N SER A 110 9.68 -0.39 -14.92
CA SER A 110 8.29 -0.23 -14.48
C SER A 110 7.99 1.22 -14.08
N ASN A 111 8.94 1.91 -13.42
CA ASN A 111 8.83 3.33 -13.10
C ASN A 111 8.79 4.19 -14.38
N ASP A 112 9.67 3.91 -15.34
CA ASP A 112 9.73 4.64 -16.62
C ASP A 112 8.42 4.41 -17.41
N HIS A 113 7.92 3.18 -17.46
CA HIS A 113 6.63 2.85 -18.07
C HIS A 113 5.46 3.60 -17.41
N LEU A 114 5.41 3.63 -16.07
CA LEU A 114 4.38 4.40 -15.38
C LEU A 114 4.49 5.90 -15.68
N ALA A 115 5.70 6.44 -15.75
CA ALA A 115 5.93 7.86 -16.04
C ALA A 115 5.40 8.26 -17.44
N GLU A 116 5.53 7.40 -18.45
CA GLU A 116 4.95 7.61 -19.77
C GLU A 116 3.42 7.76 -19.70
N HIS A 117 2.77 6.95 -18.87
CA HIS A 117 1.31 7.01 -18.69
C HIS A 117 0.86 8.19 -17.84
N VAL A 118 1.62 8.57 -16.81
CA VAL A 118 1.39 9.80 -16.04
C VAL A 118 1.50 11.02 -16.95
N ALA A 119 2.51 11.08 -17.80
CA ALA A 119 2.66 12.17 -18.78
C ALA A 119 1.52 12.21 -19.82
N ARG A 120 0.96 11.05 -20.18
CA ARG A 120 -0.19 10.95 -21.11
C ARG A 120 -1.52 11.38 -20.47
N TYR A 121 -1.68 11.13 -19.16
CA TYR A 121 -2.91 11.40 -18.41
C TYR A 121 -2.61 12.20 -17.12
N PRO A 122 -2.03 13.41 -17.22
CA PRO A 122 -1.46 14.13 -16.08
C PRO A 122 -2.51 14.55 -15.04
N ASP A 123 -3.76 14.71 -15.44
CA ASP A 123 -4.87 15.06 -14.55
C ASP A 123 -5.55 13.83 -13.91
N ARG A 124 -5.14 12.61 -14.32
CA ARG A 124 -5.78 11.37 -13.90
C ARG A 124 -4.86 10.45 -13.11
N TYR A 125 -3.54 10.52 -13.30
CA TYR A 125 -2.57 9.62 -12.70
C TYR A 125 -1.51 10.34 -11.88
N VAL A 126 -1.18 9.72 -10.75
CA VAL A 126 -0.04 10.07 -9.90
C VAL A 126 0.79 8.80 -9.71
N GLY A 127 2.10 8.87 -9.88
CA GLY A 127 2.96 7.71 -9.75
C GLY A 127 3.54 7.54 -8.35
N MET A 128 3.61 6.30 -7.87
CA MET A 128 4.46 5.87 -6.76
C MET A 128 5.66 5.07 -7.30
N THR A 129 6.82 5.29 -6.69
CA THR A 129 8.07 4.63 -7.07
C THR A 129 8.08 3.18 -6.64
N ALA A 130 8.36 2.27 -7.56
CA ALA A 130 8.76 0.91 -7.25
C ALA A 130 10.28 0.88 -6.98
N VAL A 131 10.68 0.15 -5.95
CA VAL A 131 12.09 0.01 -5.53
C VAL A 131 12.48 -1.45 -5.38
N ALA A 132 13.78 -1.72 -5.34
CA ALA A 132 14.34 -3.04 -5.04
C ALA A 132 15.05 -3.01 -3.67
N PRO A 133 14.33 -3.25 -2.55
CA PRO A 133 14.91 -3.13 -1.20
C PRO A 133 16.05 -4.12 -0.94
N GLN A 134 16.26 -5.11 -1.79
CA GLN A 134 17.45 -5.98 -1.81
C GLN A 134 18.75 -5.16 -1.94
N ASP A 135 18.69 -3.95 -2.53
CA ASP A 135 19.76 -2.96 -2.60
C ASP A 135 19.24 -1.61 -2.08
N PRO A 136 19.35 -1.33 -0.77
CA PRO A 136 18.80 -0.13 -0.17
C PRO A 136 19.41 1.19 -0.68
N GLU A 137 20.70 1.18 -1.04
CA GLU A 137 21.36 2.37 -1.58
C GLU A 137 20.87 2.68 -3.00
N TRP A 138 20.74 1.67 -3.85
CA TRP A 138 20.14 1.83 -5.16
C TRP A 138 18.67 2.30 -5.04
N SER A 139 17.92 1.70 -4.12
CA SER A 139 16.52 2.09 -3.87
C SER A 139 16.41 3.56 -3.47
N ALA A 140 17.31 4.03 -2.60
CA ALA A 140 17.37 5.45 -2.22
C ALA A 140 17.71 6.36 -3.41
N ALA A 141 18.60 5.94 -4.30
CA ALA A 141 18.91 6.68 -5.52
C ALA A 141 17.70 6.73 -6.48
N GLU A 142 16.99 5.60 -6.64
CA GLU A 142 15.81 5.49 -7.49
C GLU A 142 14.64 6.33 -6.97
N ILE A 143 14.41 6.37 -5.64
CA ILE A 143 13.43 7.27 -5.01
C ILE A 143 13.71 8.72 -5.41
N ARG A 144 14.96 9.15 -5.30
CA ARG A 144 15.35 10.53 -5.68
C ARG A 144 15.20 10.78 -7.17
N ARG A 145 15.57 9.81 -8.03
CA ARG A 145 15.38 9.89 -9.48
C ARG A 145 13.91 10.05 -9.83
N CYS A 146 13.08 9.15 -9.37
CA CYS A 146 11.65 9.17 -9.69
C CYS A 146 10.95 10.44 -9.17
N GLY A 147 11.31 10.89 -7.97
CA GLY A 147 10.74 12.12 -7.42
C GLY A 147 11.15 13.38 -8.18
N ARG A 148 12.42 13.49 -8.61
CA ARG A 148 12.93 14.68 -9.28
C ARG A 148 12.66 14.70 -10.79
N ASP A 149 12.89 13.55 -11.43
CA ASP A 149 12.91 13.49 -12.90
C ASP A 149 11.55 13.02 -13.48
N LEU A 150 10.82 12.16 -12.75
CA LEU A 150 9.52 11.62 -13.18
C LEU A 150 8.33 12.26 -12.45
N GLY A 151 8.55 13.07 -11.42
CA GLY A 151 7.51 13.76 -10.68
C GLY A 151 6.66 12.85 -9.78
N PHE A 152 7.14 11.63 -9.44
CA PHE A 152 6.43 10.70 -8.57
C PHE A 152 6.29 11.26 -7.15
N LYS A 153 5.21 10.86 -6.45
CA LYS A 153 4.77 11.51 -5.22
C LYS A 153 4.82 10.62 -3.98
N GLY A 154 5.26 9.39 -4.11
CA GLY A 154 5.39 8.44 -3.02
C GLY A 154 6.18 7.21 -3.45
N VAL A 155 6.37 6.30 -2.51
CA VAL A 155 7.07 5.03 -2.72
C VAL A 155 6.21 3.90 -2.19
N GLN A 156 6.07 2.80 -2.93
CA GLN A 156 5.43 1.59 -2.42
C GLN A 156 6.46 0.49 -2.19
N ILE A 157 6.35 -0.18 -1.04
CA ILE A 157 7.08 -1.41 -0.71
C ILE A 157 6.04 -2.44 -0.25
N ALA A 158 6.09 -3.63 -0.84
CA ALA A 158 5.20 -4.73 -0.50
C ALA A 158 5.75 -5.49 0.71
N SER A 159 5.38 -5.04 1.88
CA SER A 159 5.75 -5.53 3.20
C SER A 159 7.18 -6.09 3.32
N HIS A 160 7.38 -7.41 3.49
CA HIS A 160 8.72 -7.97 3.62
C HIS A 160 9.46 -8.13 2.28
N THR A 161 10.79 -8.13 2.32
CA THR A 161 11.65 -8.47 1.20
C THR A 161 12.37 -9.79 1.51
N GLN A 162 11.92 -10.89 0.92
CA GLN A 162 12.47 -12.23 1.17
C GLN A 162 12.55 -12.60 2.66
N GLY A 163 11.52 -12.22 3.43
CA GLY A 163 11.43 -12.46 4.87
C GLY A 163 12.14 -11.43 5.75
N GLU A 164 12.76 -10.41 5.17
CA GLU A 164 13.39 -9.31 5.91
C GLU A 164 12.44 -8.10 5.96
N TYR A 165 12.47 -7.39 7.10
CA TYR A 165 11.58 -6.27 7.39
C TYR A 165 12.34 -4.96 7.45
N LEU A 166 11.69 -3.86 7.08
CA LEU A 166 12.28 -2.53 6.99
C LEU A 166 12.77 -1.95 8.33
N ASP A 167 12.48 -2.60 9.46
CA ASP A 167 13.03 -2.21 10.76
C ASP A 167 14.53 -2.56 10.94
N ASP A 168 15.13 -3.35 10.02
CA ASP A 168 16.57 -3.58 9.98
C ASP A 168 17.30 -2.29 9.56
N PRO A 169 18.36 -1.88 10.30
CA PRO A 169 19.14 -0.68 10.00
C PRO A 169 19.69 -0.58 8.57
N LYS A 170 19.89 -1.71 7.87
CA LYS A 170 20.35 -1.69 6.48
C LYS A 170 19.42 -0.94 5.54
N PHE A 171 18.12 -0.83 5.88
CA PHE A 171 17.13 -0.10 5.07
C PHE A 171 17.08 1.41 5.36
N ASP A 172 17.89 1.92 6.27
CA ASP A 172 17.97 3.35 6.61
C ASP A 172 18.16 4.28 5.39
N PRO A 173 18.93 3.91 4.34
CA PRO A 173 19.04 4.73 3.13
C PRO A 173 17.70 5.06 2.48
N ILE A 174 16.74 4.10 2.49
CA ILE A 174 15.38 4.30 1.95
C ILE A 174 14.64 5.37 2.75
N PHE A 175 14.64 5.27 4.09
CA PHE A 175 13.95 6.26 4.94
C PHE A 175 14.54 7.66 4.82
N ARG A 176 15.86 7.79 4.70
CA ARG A 176 16.50 9.09 4.43
C ARG A 176 16.04 9.69 3.11
N ALA A 177 16.00 8.87 2.05
CA ALA A 177 15.53 9.33 0.75
C ALA A 177 14.07 9.80 0.77
N LEU A 178 13.20 9.07 1.49
CA LEU A 178 11.79 9.45 1.67
C LEU A 178 11.66 10.82 2.35
N VAL A 179 12.36 11.01 3.47
CA VAL A 179 12.33 12.29 4.22
C VAL A 179 12.96 13.43 3.40
N ASP A 180 14.11 13.19 2.75
CA ASP A 180 14.76 14.17 1.87
C ASP A 180 13.85 14.64 0.73
N MET A 181 12.98 13.74 0.23
CA MET A 181 12.05 14.01 -0.87
C MET A 181 10.67 14.47 -0.39
N GLY A 182 10.40 14.43 0.93
CA GLY A 182 9.07 14.71 1.48
C GLY A 182 7.99 13.76 0.96
N GLN A 183 8.34 12.50 0.70
CA GLN A 183 7.44 11.50 0.12
C GLN A 183 6.97 10.47 1.17
N PRO A 184 5.70 10.05 1.12
CA PRO A 184 5.21 8.98 1.98
C PRO A 184 5.75 7.62 1.51
N LEU A 185 5.91 6.70 2.47
CA LEU A 185 6.07 5.28 2.22
C LEU A 185 4.70 4.60 2.28
N TYR A 186 4.28 3.95 1.22
CA TYR A 186 3.14 3.04 1.26
C TYR A 186 3.63 1.61 1.53
N ILE A 187 3.25 1.02 2.66
CA ILE A 187 3.50 -0.39 2.95
C ILE A 187 2.25 -1.15 2.48
N HIS A 188 2.36 -1.80 1.33
CA HIS A 188 1.30 -2.63 0.78
C HIS A 188 1.44 -4.07 1.30
N PRO A 189 0.35 -4.78 1.55
CA PRO A 189 0.41 -6.19 1.93
C PRO A 189 1.11 -7.09 0.93
N SER A 190 1.68 -8.17 1.47
CA SER A 190 2.16 -9.33 0.72
C SER A 190 1.76 -10.59 1.45
N THR A 191 1.86 -11.76 0.78
CA THR A 191 1.75 -13.04 1.46
C THR A 191 2.80 -13.13 2.57
N PRO A 192 2.48 -13.70 3.74
CA PRO A 192 3.47 -13.87 4.81
C PRO A 192 4.70 -14.66 4.35
N PRO A 193 5.90 -14.37 4.90
CA PRO A 193 7.11 -15.09 4.57
C PRO A 193 7.03 -16.56 5.01
N ASP A 194 7.90 -17.41 4.46
CA ASP A 194 7.95 -18.85 4.73
C ASP A 194 8.05 -19.21 6.22
N SER A 195 8.62 -18.33 7.03
CA SER A 195 8.70 -18.49 8.48
C SER A 195 7.36 -18.34 9.22
N MET A 196 6.34 -17.76 8.57
CA MET A 196 5.05 -17.44 9.18
C MET A 196 3.87 -18.09 8.47
N ILE A 197 3.99 -18.42 7.19
CA ILE A 197 2.85 -18.72 6.31
C ILE A 197 2.21 -20.11 6.52
N ALA A 198 2.97 -21.11 7.02
CA ALA A 198 2.54 -22.51 7.01
C ALA A 198 1.13 -22.76 7.60
N PRO A 199 0.79 -22.31 8.83
CA PRO A 199 -0.56 -22.53 9.39
C PRO A 199 -1.65 -21.77 8.63
N MET A 200 -1.30 -20.71 7.93
CA MET A 200 -2.27 -19.97 7.11
C MET A 200 -2.56 -20.70 5.80
N LEU A 201 -1.54 -21.27 5.15
CA LEU A 201 -1.72 -22.09 3.95
C LEU A 201 -2.58 -23.33 4.23
N GLU A 202 -2.37 -24.01 5.36
CA GLU A 202 -3.18 -25.15 5.77
C GLU A 202 -4.66 -24.83 5.88
N ALA A 203 -5.00 -23.59 6.20
CA ALA A 203 -6.37 -23.12 6.41
C ALA A 203 -6.90 -22.26 5.24
N GLY A 204 -6.10 -21.99 4.20
CA GLY A 204 -6.47 -21.09 3.10
C GLY A 204 -6.58 -19.63 3.53
N LEU A 205 -5.78 -19.21 4.51
CA LEU A 205 -5.83 -17.87 5.13
C LEU A 205 -4.61 -17.01 4.75
N ASP A 206 -3.75 -17.46 3.87
CA ASP A 206 -2.45 -16.85 3.55
C ASP A 206 -2.54 -15.56 2.70
N GLY A 207 -3.68 -15.35 2.00
CA GLY A 207 -3.91 -14.17 1.16
C GLY A 207 -4.66 -13.03 1.88
N ALA A 208 -5.41 -12.26 1.07
CA ALA A 208 -6.17 -11.09 1.51
C ALA A 208 -7.26 -11.40 2.55
N ILE A 209 -7.65 -12.67 2.70
CA ILE A 209 -8.63 -13.08 3.71
C ILE A 209 -8.13 -12.83 5.14
N PHE A 210 -6.80 -12.98 5.41
CA PHE A 210 -6.23 -12.76 6.74
C PHE A 210 -4.71 -12.53 6.73
N GLY A 211 -3.95 -13.32 5.96
CA GLY A 211 -2.49 -13.36 6.01
C GLY A 211 -1.85 -12.01 5.71
N PHE A 212 -2.37 -11.31 4.73
CA PHE A 212 -1.93 -9.97 4.36
C PHE A 212 -2.02 -9.01 5.56
N GLY A 213 -3.20 -8.89 6.18
CA GLY A 213 -3.39 -7.97 7.30
C GLY A 213 -2.56 -8.35 8.53
N GLY A 214 -2.47 -9.64 8.85
CA GLY A 214 -1.70 -10.13 9.98
C GLY A 214 -0.20 -9.84 9.83
N GLU A 215 0.35 -10.00 8.64
CA GLU A 215 1.76 -9.76 8.34
C GLU A 215 2.07 -8.26 8.27
N THR A 216 1.30 -7.49 7.51
CA THR A 216 1.52 -6.05 7.32
C THR A 216 1.30 -5.26 8.60
N GLY A 217 0.27 -5.61 9.38
CA GLY A 217 0.06 -5.00 10.70
C GLY A 217 1.23 -5.26 11.65
N MET A 218 1.78 -6.47 11.65
CA MET A 218 2.99 -6.80 12.41
C MET A 218 4.19 -5.98 11.91
N HIS A 219 4.38 -5.83 10.60
CA HIS A 219 5.48 -5.03 10.05
C HIS A 219 5.41 -3.56 10.50
N LEU A 220 4.23 -2.93 10.42
CA LEU A 220 4.05 -1.57 10.91
C LEU A 220 4.38 -1.46 12.41
N LEU A 221 3.93 -2.40 13.24
CA LEU A 221 4.26 -2.42 14.66
C LEU A 221 5.76 -2.61 14.90
N ARG A 222 6.46 -3.43 14.11
CA ARG A 222 7.92 -3.57 14.18
C ARG A 222 8.61 -2.24 13.95
N LEU A 223 8.23 -1.50 12.88
CA LEU A 223 8.79 -0.18 12.59
C LEU A 223 8.58 0.80 13.75
N ILE A 224 7.37 0.88 14.27
CA ILE A 224 7.04 1.78 15.38
C ILE A 224 7.84 1.41 16.63
N THR A 225 7.81 0.14 17.05
CA THR A 225 8.46 -0.31 18.29
C THR A 225 9.99 -0.29 18.21
N LYS A 226 10.58 -0.29 17.01
CA LYS A 226 12.00 -0.05 16.77
C LYS A 226 12.35 1.43 16.61
N GLY A 227 11.39 2.34 16.83
CA GLY A 227 11.59 3.77 16.90
C GLY A 227 11.85 4.44 15.55
N ILE A 228 11.20 3.97 14.47
CA ILE A 228 11.36 4.59 13.16
C ILE A 228 10.97 6.08 13.20
N PHE A 229 9.85 6.41 13.82
CA PHE A 229 9.39 7.79 13.94
C PHE A 229 10.17 8.63 14.95
N ASP A 230 10.90 8.00 15.87
CA ASP A 230 11.86 8.69 16.74
C ASP A 230 13.10 9.16 15.98
N ARG A 231 13.51 8.39 14.95
CA ARG A 231 14.62 8.72 14.05
C ARG A 231 14.19 9.64 12.91
N TYR A 232 12.99 9.43 12.39
CA TYR A 232 12.43 10.14 11.24
C TYR A 232 11.06 10.73 11.58
N PRO A 233 10.99 11.82 12.38
CA PRO A 233 9.71 12.35 12.87
C PRO A 233 8.81 12.89 11.75
N ASP A 234 9.38 13.30 10.62
CA ASP A 234 8.65 13.81 9.46
C ASP A 234 8.22 12.71 8.47
N LEU A 235 8.60 11.44 8.73
CA LEU A 235 8.20 10.32 7.88
C LEU A 235 6.70 10.06 8.00
N THR A 236 6.04 9.95 6.86
CA THR A 236 4.65 9.46 6.76
C THR A 236 4.65 8.05 6.19
N ILE A 237 3.97 7.12 6.87
CA ILE A 237 3.73 5.75 6.38
C ILE A 237 2.24 5.60 6.10
N CYS A 238 1.90 5.11 4.91
CA CYS A 238 0.54 4.74 4.52
C CYS A 238 0.36 3.22 4.60
N VAL A 239 -0.79 2.77 5.09
CA VAL A 239 -1.20 1.36 5.07
C VAL A 239 -2.65 1.24 4.64
N GLY A 240 -2.98 0.16 3.96
CA GLY A 240 -4.32 -0.13 3.44
C GLY A 240 -5.31 -0.66 4.48
N HIS A 241 -6.45 -1.13 3.99
CA HIS A 241 -7.39 -2.07 4.62
C HIS A 241 -7.79 -1.66 6.05
N MET A 242 -8.08 -0.36 6.24
CA MET A 242 -8.41 0.23 7.56
C MET A 242 -7.31 0.01 8.60
N GLY A 243 -6.02 0.02 8.17
CA GLY A 243 -4.86 -0.06 9.06
C GLY A 243 -4.61 -1.46 9.60
N GLU A 244 -4.98 -2.49 8.84
CA GLU A 244 -4.72 -3.89 9.16
C GLU A 244 -5.21 -4.26 10.57
N ALA A 245 -6.41 -3.79 10.93
CA ALA A 245 -7.07 -3.93 12.23
C ALA A 245 -6.31 -3.32 13.43
N LEU A 246 -5.18 -2.65 13.25
CA LEU A 246 -4.44 -2.06 14.37
C LEU A 246 -5.24 -1.00 15.14
N PRO A 247 -6.07 -0.14 14.51
CA PRO A 247 -6.91 0.80 15.27
C PRO A 247 -7.81 0.12 16.29
N PHE A 248 -8.32 -1.07 15.97
CA PHE A 248 -9.20 -1.83 16.87
C PHE A 248 -8.45 -2.36 18.10
N TRP A 249 -7.18 -2.74 17.96
CA TRP A 249 -6.37 -3.29 19.04
C TRP A 249 -5.53 -2.27 19.78
N LEU A 250 -5.57 -1.03 19.38
CA LEU A 250 -4.61 0.01 19.73
C LEU A 250 -4.45 0.20 21.27
N TYR A 251 -5.56 0.24 22.01
CA TYR A 251 -5.51 0.34 23.48
C TYR A 251 -4.70 -0.82 24.11
N ARG A 252 -4.93 -2.04 23.63
CA ARG A 252 -4.22 -3.23 24.13
C ARG A 252 -2.75 -3.22 23.72
N ILE A 253 -2.45 -2.79 22.52
CA ILE A 253 -1.07 -2.69 21.99
C ILE A 253 -0.28 -1.72 22.85
N ASP A 254 -0.78 -0.51 23.08
CA ASP A 254 -0.13 0.50 23.92
C ASP A 254 0.06 0.01 25.36
N PHE A 255 -1.01 -0.50 25.97
CA PHE A 255 -0.96 -1.00 27.34
C PHE A 255 0.11 -2.09 27.51
N MET A 256 0.13 -3.08 26.61
CA MET A 256 1.07 -4.21 26.72
C MET A 256 2.49 -3.83 26.36
N HIS A 257 2.69 -2.90 25.42
CA HIS A 257 4.01 -2.33 25.12
C HIS A 257 4.61 -1.63 26.36
N GLN A 258 3.84 -0.74 26.98
CA GLN A 258 4.26 -0.04 28.19
C GLN A 258 4.51 -0.99 29.38
N ALA A 259 3.66 -2.00 29.55
CA ALA A 259 3.85 -3.02 30.57
C ALA A 259 5.13 -3.84 30.34
N GLY A 260 5.43 -4.19 29.08
CA GLY A 260 6.64 -4.90 28.71
C GLY A 260 7.93 -4.11 29.00
N ILE A 261 7.91 -2.79 28.75
CA ILE A 261 9.02 -1.88 29.06
C ILE A 261 9.22 -1.81 30.59
N ARG A 262 8.16 -1.55 31.36
CA ARG A 262 8.24 -1.46 32.85
C ARG A 262 8.74 -2.77 33.46
N ALA A 263 8.32 -3.90 32.93
CA ALA A 263 8.74 -5.22 33.40
C ALA A 263 10.13 -5.64 32.91
N GLN A 264 10.78 -4.84 32.05
CA GLN A 264 12.04 -5.20 31.40
C GLN A 264 12.00 -6.61 30.77
N ARG A 265 10.84 -6.93 30.15
CA ARG A 265 10.55 -8.26 29.63
C ARG A 265 11.54 -8.72 28.55
N HIS A 266 12.04 -7.77 27.77
CA HIS A 266 12.98 -8.01 26.69
C HIS A 266 13.99 -6.88 26.57
N ASP A 267 15.26 -7.18 26.48
CA ASP A 267 16.36 -6.19 26.40
C ASP A 267 16.28 -5.31 25.15
N PHE A 268 15.68 -5.83 24.07
CA PHE A 268 15.50 -5.09 22.81
C PHE A 268 14.27 -4.17 22.81
N LEU A 269 13.37 -4.26 23.79
CA LEU A 269 12.21 -3.40 23.90
C LEU A 269 12.61 -2.09 24.59
N LYS A 270 12.68 -1.00 23.83
CA LYS A 270 13.11 0.29 24.32
C LYS A 270 11.93 1.25 24.47
N PRO A 271 12.00 2.18 25.45
CA PRO A 271 11.03 3.27 25.51
C PRO A 271 11.03 4.09 24.23
N LEU A 272 9.83 4.44 23.77
CA LEU A 272 9.60 5.36 22.66
C LEU A 272 9.36 6.77 23.20
N LYS A 273 9.60 7.81 22.39
CA LYS A 273 9.33 9.22 22.76
C LYS A 273 7.83 9.49 22.92
N LYS A 274 6.99 8.74 22.20
CA LYS A 274 5.52 8.85 22.21
C LYS A 274 4.89 7.46 22.38
N THR A 275 3.57 7.41 22.60
CA THR A 275 2.83 6.14 22.55
C THR A 275 2.67 5.64 21.12
N ILE A 276 2.38 4.36 20.94
CA ILE A 276 2.06 3.79 19.62
C ILE A 276 0.83 4.50 19.03
N HIS A 277 -0.14 4.83 19.88
CA HIS A 277 -1.31 5.61 19.50
C HIS A 277 -0.94 6.98 18.91
N ASP A 278 -0.04 7.72 19.58
CA ASP A 278 0.39 9.03 19.11
C ASP A 278 1.06 8.92 17.72
N TYR A 279 1.93 7.92 17.51
CA TYR A 279 2.55 7.71 16.20
C TYR A 279 1.55 7.35 15.11
N LEU A 280 0.54 6.52 15.40
CA LEU A 280 -0.52 6.23 14.44
C LEU A 280 -1.31 7.49 14.08
N ARG A 281 -1.54 8.39 15.04
CA ARG A 281 -2.24 9.66 14.79
C ARG A 281 -1.40 10.73 14.10
N GLU A 282 -0.09 10.69 14.25
CA GLU A 282 0.78 11.75 13.72
C GLU A 282 1.48 11.34 12.41
N ASN A 283 1.93 10.09 12.30
CA ASN A 283 2.83 9.63 11.24
C ASN A 283 2.19 8.62 10.28
N VAL A 284 1.03 8.04 10.64
CA VAL A 284 0.42 6.99 9.81
C VAL A 284 -0.84 7.51 9.12
N MET A 285 -0.96 7.19 7.85
CA MET A 285 -2.17 7.36 7.05
C MET A 285 -2.78 6.01 6.76
N ILE A 286 -4.09 5.93 6.79
CA ILE A 286 -4.84 4.70 6.58
C ILE A 286 -5.74 4.86 5.36
N THR A 287 -5.85 3.82 4.52
CA THR A 287 -6.76 3.88 3.38
C THR A 287 -7.95 2.92 3.53
N THR A 288 -9.02 3.22 2.80
CA THR A 288 -10.22 2.37 2.74
C THR A 288 -10.08 1.21 1.77
N SER A 289 -8.89 0.98 1.22
CA SER A 289 -8.63 -0.06 0.24
C SER A 289 -9.30 -1.38 0.62
N GLY A 290 -10.07 -1.97 -0.28
CA GLY A 290 -10.74 -3.23 -0.04
C GLY A 290 -11.76 -3.29 1.12
N MET A 291 -12.05 -2.15 1.78
CA MET A 291 -12.84 -2.09 3.03
C MET A 291 -13.95 -1.03 2.95
N ALA A 292 -14.84 -1.15 1.96
CA ALA A 292 -16.01 -0.27 1.80
C ALA A 292 -17.09 -0.52 2.87
N TRP A 293 -16.70 -0.52 4.15
CA TRP A 293 -17.56 -0.84 5.28
C TRP A 293 -17.64 0.31 6.28
N GLU A 294 -18.79 0.99 6.30
CA GLU A 294 -19.01 2.21 7.11
C GLU A 294 -18.59 2.07 8.59
N PRO A 295 -18.93 0.98 9.33
CA PRO A 295 -18.52 0.86 10.72
C PRO A 295 -17.01 0.91 10.93
N ALA A 296 -16.22 0.25 10.07
CA ALA A 296 -14.75 0.26 10.17
C ALA A 296 -14.19 1.64 9.86
N ILE A 297 -14.72 2.31 8.82
CA ILE A 297 -14.28 3.65 8.41
C ILE A 297 -14.55 4.66 9.53
N LYS A 298 -15.77 4.68 10.08
CA LYS A 298 -16.14 5.60 11.16
C LYS A 298 -15.34 5.33 12.45
N PHE A 299 -15.17 4.07 12.82
CA PHE A 299 -14.36 3.69 13.98
C PHE A 299 -12.92 4.18 13.83
N THR A 300 -12.30 3.95 12.67
CA THR A 300 -10.93 4.39 12.42
C THR A 300 -10.80 5.92 12.47
N MET A 301 -11.77 6.64 11.87
CA MET A 301 -11.81 8.10 11.97
C MET A 301 -11.99 8.59 13.41
N GLU A 302 -12.80 7.92 14.23
CA GLU A 302 -12.99 8.27 15.63
C GLU A 302 -11.72 8.07 16.45
N VAL A 303 -11.00 6.96 16.20
CA VAL A 303 -9.78 6.62 16.96
C VAL A 303 -8.60 7.47 16.53
N LEU A 304 -8.38 7.68 15.25
CA LEU A 304 -7.17 8.31 14.72
C LEU A 304 -7.36 9.76 14.27
N GLY A 305 -8.59 10.18 13.98
CA GLY A 305 -8.92 11.46 13.37
C GLY A 305 -9.28 11.32 11.89
N ASP A 306 -10.20 12.18 11.43
CA ASP A 306 -10.67 12.18 10.03
C ASP A 306 -9.59 12.66 9.03
N GLU A 307 -8.54 13.32 9.52
CA GLU A 307 -7.37 13.71 8.73
C GLU A 307 -6.37 12.56 8.49
N ARG A 308 -6.64 11.37 9.04
CA ARG A 308 -5.76 10.19 8.91
C ARG A 308 -6.28 9.11 7.99
N VAL A 309 -7.47 9.29 7.40
CA VAL A 309 -8.06 8.28 6.52
C VAL A 309 -8.19 8.84 5.10
N MET A 310 -7.74 8.07 4.11
CA MET A 310 -7.82 8.38 2.68
C MET A 310 -8.67 7.33 1.96
N TYR A 311 -9.30 7.74 0.88
CA TYR A 311 -10.03 6.84 0.00
C TYR A 311 -9.07 6.02 -0.87
N ALA A 312 -9.39 4.75 -1.06
CA ALA A 312 -8.80 3.84 -2.04
C ALA A 312 -9.82 2.77 -2.44
N MET A 313 -9.70 2.22 -3.64
CA MET A 313 -10.56 1.15 -4.14
C MET A 313 -9.91 -0.23 -4.05
N ASP A 314 -8.59 -0.33 -4.14
CA ASP A 314 -7.85 -1.59 -4.35
C ASP A 314 -8.04 -2.14 -5.78
N TYR A 315 -8.02 -1.24 -6.78
CA TYR A 315 -8.15 -1.65 -8.17
C TYR A 315 -6.87 -2.36 -8.66
N PRO A 316 -6.97 -3.47 -9.41
CA PRO A 316 -8.18 -4.08 -9.94
C PRO A 316 -8.71 -5.24 -9.09
N TYR A 317 -8.12 -5.53 -7.95
CA TYR A 317 -8.46 -6.69 -7.12
C TYR A 317 -9.86 -6.59 -6.54
N GLN A 318 -10.27 -5.38 -6.15
CA GLN A 318 -11.61 -5.08 -5.66
C GLN A 318 -12.29 -3.98 -6.50
N TYR A 319 -12.38 -4.19 -7.82
CA TYR A 319 -13.13 -3.29 -8.67
C TYR A 319 -14.63 -3.58 -8.59
N ILE A 320 -15.29 -2.86 -7.67
CA ILE A 320 -16.75 -2.93 -7.45
C ILE A 320 -17.32 -1.51 -7.44
N PRO A 321 -17.90 -1.02 -8.57
CA PRO A 321 -18.39 0.35 -8.67
C PRO A 321 -19.40 0.75 -7.58
N ASP A 322 -20.21 -0.20 -7.08
CA ASP A 322 -21.20 0.07 -6.05
C ASP A 322 -20.58 0.37 -4.66
N GLU A 323 -19.35 -0.07 -4.39
CA GLU A 323 -18.64 0.25 -3.15
C GLU A 323 -18.28 1.73 -3.06
N VAL A 324 -18.07 2.40 -4.19
CA VAL A 324 -17.85 3.85 -4.23
C VAL A 324 -19.08 4.60 -3.70
N ARG A 325 -20.28 4.10 -4.01
CA ARG A 325 -21.53 4.67 -3.47
C ARG A 325 -21.64 4.51 -1.95
N THR A 326 -21.08 3.45 -1.38
CA THR A 326 -20.99 3.30 0.08
C THR A 326 -20.22 4.46 0.70
N HIS A 327 -19.09 4.85 0.09
CA HIS A 327 -18.30 5.99 0.59
C HIS A 327 -19.03 7.33 0.41
N ASP A 328 -19.75 7.54 -0.69
CA ASP A 328 -20.55 8.75 -0.90
C ASP A 328 -21.68 8.89 0.13
N ASN A 329 -22.24 7.75 0.58
CA ASN A 329 -23.38 7.70 1.51
C ASN A 329 -22.96 7.57 2.98
N LEU A 330 -21.65 7.63 3.32
CA LEU A 330 -21.21 7.61 4.70
C LEU A 330 -21.91 8.67 5.55
N SER A 331 -22.38 8.27 6.73
CA SER A 331 -23.01 9.18 7.71
C SER A 331 -21.94 9.93 8.51
N ILE A 332 -21.18 10.77 7.82
CA ILE A 332 -20.15 11.68 8.33
C ILE A 332 -20.41 13.08 7.81
N THR A 333 -19.76 14.10 8.40
CA THR A 333 -19.89 15.48 7.93
C THR A 333 -19.31 15.65 6.52
N ASP A 334 -19.79 16.65 5.77
CA ASP A 334 -19.25 16.97 4.44
C ASP A 334 -17.76 17.33 4.50
N ALA A 335 -17.31 17.97 5.58
CA ALA A 335 -15.91 18.27 5.81
C ALA A 335 -15.07 16.99 5.98
N ALA A 336 -15.53 16.03 6.78
CA ALA A 336 -14.86 14.74 6.94
C ALA A 336 -14.86 13.93 5.64
N LYS A 337 -15.96 13.97 4.88
CA LYS A 337 -16.05 13.32 3.57
C LYS A 337 -15.05 13.90 2.57
N ARG A 338 -14.94 15.24 2.53
CA ARG A 338 -13.95 15.90 1.68
C ARG A 338 -12.51 15.55 2.07
N LYS A 339 -12.23 15.44 3.37
CA LYS A 339 -10.92 14.96 3.85
C LYS A 339 -10.64 13.55 3.33
N LEU A 340 -11.57 12.62 3.56
CA LEU A 340 -11.48 11.23 3.13
C LEU A 340 -11.20 11.12 1.64
N MET A 341 -11.98 11.81 0.82
CA MET A 341 -11.98 11.64 -0.63
C MET A 341 -10.90 12.45 -1.35
N GLN A 342 -10.45 13.57 -0.78
CA GLN A 342 -9.60 14.52 -1.49
C GLN A 342 -8.46 15.05 -0.64
N THR A 343 -8.74 15.87 0.40
CA THR A 343 -7.72 16.78 0.93
C THR A 343 -6.62 16.07 1.71
N ASN A 344 -6.90 14.89 2.28
CA ASN A 344 -5.86 14.08 2.92
C ASN A 344 -4.86 13.54 1.88
N ALA A 345 -5.36 13.04 0.75
CA ALA A 345 -4.50 12.58 -0.34
C ALA A 345 -3.69 13.73 -0.96
N GLU A 346 -4.31 14.89 -1.19
CA GLU A 346 -3.61 16.08 -1.69
C GLU A 346 -2.46 16.49 -0.76
N ARG A 347 -2.69 16.48 0.55
CA ARG A 347 -1.66 16.81 1.55
C ARG A 347 -0.54 15.77 1.59
N VAL A 348 -0.88 14.49 1.57
CA VAL A 348 0.10 13.39 1.73
C VAL A 348 0.98 13.22 0.50
N PHE A 349 0.38 13.30 -0.68
CA PHE A 349 1.09 13.14 -1.97
C PHE A 349 1.49 14.47 -2.61
N ASN A 350 1.25 15.60 -1.95
CA ASN A 350 1.59 16.94 -2.46
C ASN A 350 1.06 17.16 -3.89
N LEU A 351 -0.27 17.02 -4.06
CA LEU A 351 -1.00 17.12 -5.34
C LEU A 351 -1.53 18.52 -5.59
#